data_97bdc47945a310325d8313565841c851
#
_entry.id   97bdc47945a310325d8313565841c851
#
_cell.length_a   1.000
_cell.length_b   1.000
_cell.length_c   1.000
_cell.angle_alpha   90.00
_cell.angle_beta   90.00
_cell.angle_gamma   90.00
#
_symmetry.space_group_name_H-M   'P 1'
#
loop_
_entity.id
_entity.type
_entity.pdbx_description
1 polymer ?
#
loop_
_entity_poly.entity_id
_entity_poly.type
_entity_poly.pdbx_seq_one_letter_code
_entity_poly.pdbx_strand_id
1 'polypeptide(L)'
;SFAEEHGLENYRDAANNVIIRKPASAGYENADTIILQGHHDMVCEKNEGVDFDFLTDGIQIYVDGDDIRAKGTTLGGDNAVAMILAILSDDSLAHPPIEALITADEEIGMLGAFALDCTKLTGHKLINLDSEYEGVLMCSCAGGVNVRGKLPVSFKEATGTAVTVQIKGLTSGH
;
A
#
# COMPACT_ATOMS: atom_id res chain seq x y z
N SER A 1 -2.40 -8.50 17.39
CA SER A 1 -2.25 -7.53 16.25
C SER A 1 -2.04 -6.12 16.79
N PHE A 2 -1.57 -5.19 15.95
CA PHE A 2 -1.37 -3.78 16.31
C PHE A 2 -2.62 -3.17 16.98
N ALA A 3 -3.79 -3.33 16.37
CA ALA A 3 -5.03 -2.76 16.89
C ALA A 3 -5.39 -3.33 18.29
N GLU A 4 -5.21 -4.62 18.51
CA GLU A 4 -5.45 -5.26 19.81
C GLU A 4 -4.45 -4.77 20.85
N GLU A 5 -3.17 -4.62 20.51
CA GLU A 5 -2.13 -4.11 21.43
C GLU A 5 -2.41 -2.67 21.89
N HIS A 6 -3.05 -1.87 21.03
CA HIS A 6 -3.45 -0.49 21.33
C HIS A 6 -4.92 -0.37 21.78
N GLY A 7 -5.65 -1.48 21.95
CA GLY A 7 -7.05 -1.46 22.39
C GLY A 7 -8.01 -0.78 21.41
N LEU A 8 -7.67 -0.77 20.12
CA LEU A 8 -8.46 -0.14 19.07
C LEU A 8 -9.44 -1.13 18.43
N GLU A 9 -10.64 -0.64 18.12
CA GLU A 9 -11.61 -1.39 17.32
C GLU A 9 -11.04 -1.63 15.92
N ASN A 10 -11.18 -2.86 15.43
CA ASN A 10 -10.73 -3.19 14.09
C ASN A 10 -11.70 -4.11 13.37
N TYR A 11 -11.69 -4.05 12.04
CA TYR A 11 -12.48 -4.89 11.14
C TYR A 11 -11.61 -5.30 9.96
N ARG A 12 -11.61 -6.57 9.60
CA ARG A 12 -10.95 -7.11 8.41
C ARG A 12 -12.00 -7.76 7.52
N ASP A 13 -12.02 -7.40 6.25
CA ASP A 13 -12.93 -7.98 5.27
C ASP A 13 -12.33 -9.22 4.57
N ALA A 14 -13.13 -9.83 3.68
CA ALA A 14 -12.71 -11.02 2.92
C ALA A 14 -11.62 -10.74 1.88
N ALA A 15 -11.44 -9.49 1.48
CA ALA A 15 -10.37 -9.05 0.57
C ALA A 15 -9.09 -8.64 1.31
N ASN A 16 -9.05 -8.85 2.63
CA ASN A 16 -7.95 -8.47 3.51
C ASN A 16 -7.77 -6.95 3.71
N ASN A 17 -8.73 -6.13 3.34
CA ASN A 17 -8.72 -4.74 3.79
C ASN A 17 -8.94 -4.67 5.31
N VAL A 18 -8.28 -3.73 5.96
CA VAL A 18 -8.39 -3.53 7.41
C VAL A 18 -8.85 -2.11 7.69
N ILE A 19 -9.86 -1.99 8.56
CA ILE A 19 -10.30 -0.70 9.12
C ILE A 19 -9.98 -0.71 10.60
N ILE A 20 -9.23 0.29 11.09
CA ILE A 20 -8.93 0.49 12.51
C ILE A 20 -9.55 1.83 12.92
N ARG A 21 -10.27 1.85 14.05
CA ARG A 21 -10.93 3.05 14.55
C ARG A 21 -10.26 3.57 15.80
N LYS A 22 -9.86 4.85 15.78
CA LYS A 22 -9.37 5.58 16.94
C LYS A 22 -10.41 6.62 17.34
N PRO A 23 -10.95 6.59 18.58
CA PRO A 23 -11.84 7.63 19.07
C PRO A 23 -11.17 9.00 19.04
N ALA A 24 -11.96 10.07 18.96
CA ALA A 24 -11.44 11.43 19.01
C ALA A 24 -10.68 11.69 20.31
N SER A 25 -9.69 12.58 20.25
CA SER A 25 -9.10 13.16 21.47
C SER A 25 -10.08 14.13 22.15
N ALA A 26 -9.84 14.41 23.43
CA ALA A 26 -10.68 15.30 24.23
C ALA A 26 -10.87 16.68 23.55
N GLY A 27 -12.13 17.10 23.41
CA GLY A 27 -12.52 18.34 22.74
C GLY A 27 -12.78 18.23 21.24
N TYR A 28 -12.58 17.05 20.63
CA TYR A 28 -12.80 16.79 19.21
C TYR A 28 -13.91 15.75 18.95
N GLU A 29 -14.68 15.38 19.97
CA GLU A 29 -15.69 14.31 19.91
C GLU A 29 -16.81 14.58 18.90
N ASN A 30 -17.08 15.86 18.61
CA ASN A 30 -18.11 16.29 17.67
C ASN A 30 -17.55 16.68 16.30
N ALA A 31 -16.24 16.48 16.08
CA ALA A 31 -15.65 16.74 14.78
C ALA A 31 -15.96 15.61 13.79
N ASP A 32 -15.95 15.94 12.49
CA ASP A 32 -16.18 14.94 11.44
C ASP A 32 -15.06 13.91 11.45
N THR A 33 -15.42 12.64 11.29
CA THR A 33 -14.47 11.53 11.15
C THR A 33 -13.60 11.73 9.90
N ILE A 34 -12.30 11.51 10.05
CA ILE A 34 -11.33 11.52 8.96
C ILE A 34 -10.88 10.08 8.67
N ILE A 35 -10.88 9.71 7.39
CA ILE A 35 -10.34 8.45 6.92
C ILE A 35 -8.89 8.70 6.48
N LEU A 36 -7.93 7.97 7.09
CA LEU A 36 -6.54 7.89 6.64
C LEU A 36 -6.37 6.61 5.84
N GLN A 37 -5.95 6.71 4.59
CA GLN A 37 -5.90 5.55 3.70
C GLN A 37 -4.47 5.32 3.16
N GLY A 38 -4.09 4.06 3.10
CA GLY A 38 -2.90 3.53 2.45
C GLY A 38 -3.07 2.05 2.16
N HIS A 39 -2.10 1.43 1.47
CA HIS A 39 -2.11 -0.01 1.21
C HIS A 39 -1.02 -0.72 2.02
N HIS A 40 -1.16 -2.04 2.22
CA HIS A 40 -0.21 -2.84 3.01
C HIS A 40 0.54 -3.90 2.20
N ASP A 41 0.22 -4.05 0.94
CA ASP A 41 0.97 -4.89 0.02
C ASP A 41 2.16 -4.14 -0.59
N MET A 42 3.02 -4.86 -1.28
CA MET A 42 4.19 -4.33 -1.96
C MET A 42 4.50 -5.14 -3.21
N VAL A 43 5.22 -4.55 -4.16
CA VAL A 43 5.87 -5.28 -5.25
C VAL A 43 6.98 -6.17 -4.69
N CYS A 44 6.89 -7.47 -4.97
CA CYS A 44 7.85 -8.46 -4.47
C CYS A 44 9.04 -8.60 -5.44
N GLU A 45 10.01 -7.70 -5.36
CA GLU A 45 11.21 -7.69 -6.20
C GLU A 45 12.49 -7.83 -5.37
N LYS A 46 13.50 -8.49 -5.94
CA LYS A 46 14.82 -8.63 -5.31
C LYS A 46 15.96 -8.48 -6.33
N ASN A 47 17.11 -8.06 -5.85
CA ASN A 47 18.31 -7.93 -6.67
C ASN A 47 18.78 -9.29 -7.20
N GLU A 48 19.43 -9.28 -8.37
CA GLU A 48 20.04 -10.47 -8.94
C GLU A 48 21.04 -11.11 -7.97
N GLY A 49 20.93 -12.43 -7.77
CA GLY A 49 21.80 -13.19 -6.86
C GLY A 49 21.41 -13.14 -5.38
N VAL A 50 20.35 -12.44 -5.00
CA VAL A 50 19.83 -12.47 -3.63
C VAL A 50 18.96 -13.71 -3.45
N ASP A 51 19.31 -14.53 -2.47
CA ASP A 51 18.49 -15.67 -2.03
C ASP A 51 17.51 -15.18 -0.97
N PHE A 52 16.24 -15.05 -1.36
CA PHE A 52 15.15 -14.55 -0.53
C PHE A 52 13.81 -15.07 -1.04
N ASP A 53 12.99 -15.58 -0.14
CA ASP A 53 11.62 -16.04 -0.42
C ASP A 53 10.60 -15.12 0.27
N PHE A 54 9.87 -14.33 -0.52
CA PHE A 54 8.85 -13.40 -0.02
C PHE A 54 7.69 -14.07 0.73
N LEU A 55 7.52 -15.39 0.63
CA LEU A 55 6.49 -16.13 1.36
C LEU A 55 6.92 -16.54 2.77
N THR A 56 8.23 -16.66 3.00
CA THR A 56 8.76 -17.23 4.25
C THR A 56 9.75 -16.33 4.97
N ASP A 57 10.45 -15.47 4.24
CA ASP A 57 11.52 -14.64 4.81
C ASP A 57 11.02 -13.26 5.20
N GLY A 58 11.49 -12.75 6.34
CA GLY A 58 11.23 -11.39 6.76
C GLY A 58 12.15 -10.38 6.07
N ILE A 59 11.60 -9.24 5.66
CA ILE A 59 12.36 -8.14 5.06
C ILE A 59 13.48 -7.69 6.02
N GLN A 60 14.73 -7.70 5.54
CA GLN A 60 15.88 -7.24 6.31
C GLN A 60 16.05 -5.74 6.14
N ILE A 61 15.57 -4.98 7.12
CA ILE A 61 15.69 -3.52 7.12
C ILE A 61 16.97 -3.04 7.78
N TYR A 62 17.49 -1.90 7.32
CA TYR A 62 18.62 -1.19 7.93
C TYR A 62 18.43 0.32 7.79
N VAL A 63 19.13 1.08 8.66
CA VAL A 63 19.14 2.55 8.61
C VAL A 63 20.34 3.00 7.77
N ASP A 64 20.10 3.92 6.82
CA ASP A 64 21.09 4.53 5.96
C ASP A 64 20.93 6.06 6.01
N GLY A 65 21.65 6.70 6.93
CA GLY A 65 21.45 8.12 7.24
C GLY A 65 20.08 8.36 7.86
N ASP A 66 19.25 9.12 7.17
CA ASP A 66 17.87 9.43 7.59
C ASP A 66 16.83 8.47 6.96
N ASP A 67 17.28 7.52 6.13
CA ASP A 67 16.43 6.58 5.41
C ASP A 67 16.37 5.22 6.11
N ILE A 68 15.24 4.53 5.98
CA ILE A 68 15.09 3.10 6.26
C ILE A 68 15.06 2.36 4.93
N ARG A 69 15.93 1.38 4.75
CA ARG A 69 16.09 0.61 3.51
C ARG A 69 15.97 -0.88 3.74
N ALA A 70 15.63 -1.63 2.68
CA ALA A 70 15.65 -3.09 2.66
C ALA A 70 16.94 -3.61 1.99
N LYS A 71 17.50 -4.71 2.53
CA LYS A 71 18.74 -5.31 2.03
C LYS A 71 18.45 -6.25 0.87
N GLY A 72 18.62 -5.73 -0.33
CA GLY A 72 18.53 -6.52 -1.56
C GLY A 72 17.13 -6.87 -2.04
N THR A 73 16.10 -6.34 -1.40
CA THR A 73 14.70 -6.49 -1.78
C THR A 73 14.00 -5.14 -1.82
N THR A 74 12.78 -5.11 -2.36
CA THR A 74 11.83 -4.00 -2.12
C THR A 74 11.52 -3.89 -0.63
N LEU A 75 11.16 -2.70 -0.16
CA LEU A 75 10.75 -2.43 1.21
C LEU A 75 9.22 -2.46 1.35
N GLY A 76 8.52 -1.85 0.44
CA GLY A 76 7.06 -1.79 0.35
C GLY A 76 6.39 -0.80 1.26
N GLY A 77 5.06 -0.73 1.13
CA GLY A 77 4.20 0.08 1.99
C GLY A 77 4.23 1.57 1.74
N ASP A 78 4.97 2.05 0.77
CA ASP A 78 5.15 3.45 0.32
C ASP A 78 4.99 4.50 1.43
N ASN A 79 5.42 4.11 2.65
CA ASN A 79 5.36 4.83 3.93
C ASN A 79 3.95 5.08 4.50
N ALA A 80 2.87 4.93 3.75
CA ALA A 80 1.50 5.24 4.18
C ALA A 80 1.09 4.47 5.43
N VAL A 81 1.29 3.15 5.44
CA VAL A 81 0.93 2.31 6.60
C VAL A 81 1.73 2.69 7.83
N ALA A 82 3.04 2.95 7.69
CA ALA A 82 3.88 3.35 8.83
C ALA A 82 3.41 4.68 9.44
N MET A 83 3.07 5.66 8.61
CA MET A 83 2.52 6.95 9.06
C MET A 83 1.17 6.78 9.76
N ILE A 84 0.27 5.97 9.19
CA ILE A 84 -1.04 5.66 9.80
C ILE A 84 -0.84 5.03 11.19
N LEU A 85 0.02 4.01 11.30
CA LEU A 85 0.26 3.34 12.58
C LEU A 85 0.92 4.27 13.60
N ALA A 86 1.82 5.16 13.17
CA ALA A 86 2.41 6.18 14.05
C ALA A 86 1.34 7.14 14.60
N ILE A 87 0.43 7.65 13.76
CA ILE A 87 -0.68 8.52 14.18
C ILE A 87 -1.62 7.78 15.14
N LEU A 88 -1.93 6.51 14.84
CA LEU A 88 -2.80 5.71 15.70
C LEU A 88 -2.18 5.41 17.08
N SER A 89 -0.86 5.28 17.17
CA SER A 89 -0.15 5.00 18.42
C SER A 89 0.17 6.23 19.26
N ASP A 90 0.09 7.43 18.70
CA ASP A 90 0.41 8.67 19.42
C ASP A 90 -0.85 9.29 20.05
N ASP A 91 -0.98 9.14 21.37
CA ASP A 91 -2.07 9.73 22.14
C ASP A 91 -1.85 11.21 22.53
N SER A 92 -0.70 11.78 22.20
CA SER A 92 -0.41 13.20 22.43
C SER A 92 -0.97 14.13 21.35
N LEU A 93 -1.29 13.58 20.17
CA LEU A 93 -1.86 14.33 19.05
C LEU A 93 -3.35 14.65 19.29
N ALA A 94 -3.72 15.90 19.13
CA ALA A 94 -5.11 16.30 19.07
C ALA A 94 -5.71 15.92 17.70
N HIS A 95 -6.77 15.11 17.70
CA HIS A 95 -7.35 14.60 16.45
C HIS A 95 -8.87 14.37 16.54
N PRO A 96 -9.61 14.48 15.43
CA PRO A 96 -11.00 14.02 15.33
C PRO A 96 -11.08 12.48 15.40
N PRO A 97 -12.27 11.88 15.39
CA PRO A 97 -12.37 10.44 15.18
C PRO A 97 -11.63 10.03 13.90
N ILE A 98 -10.82 8.96 13.97
CA ILE A 98 -10.04 8.47 12.84
C ILE A 98 -10.50 7.07 12.45
N GLU A 99 -10.71 6.86 11.15
CA GLU A 99 -10.80 5.54 10.53
C GLU A 99 -9.54 5.32 9.67
N ALA A 100 -8.67 4.43 10.09
CA ALA A 100 -7.54 4.01 9.28
C ALA A 100 -7.99 2.90 8.33
N LEU A 101 -8.03 3.19 7.04
CA LEU A 101 -8.37 2.25 5.98
C LEU A 101 -7.09 1.76 5.32
N ILE A 102 -6.73 0.52 5.57
CA ILE A 102 -5.55 -0.12 5.00
C ILE A 102 -6.01 -1.14 3.96
N THR A 103 -5.77 -0.86 2.69
CA THR A 103 -6.22 -1.68 1.57
C THR A 103 -5.18 -2.73 1.18
N ALA A 104 -5.64 -3.80 0.55
CA ALA A 104 -4.82 -4.87 0.00
C ALA A 104 -4.77 -4.80 -1.54
N ASP A 105 -3.75 -5.43 -2.12
CA ASP A 105 -3.64 -5.65 -3.56
C ASP A 105 -3.70 -4.34 -4.40
N GLU A 106 -3.10 -3.27 -3.90
CA GLU A 106 -2.97 -2.00 -4.63
C GLU A 106 -2.08 -2.20 -5.85
N GLU A 107 -0.90 -2.79 -5.65
CA GLU A 107 0.17 -2.99 -6.63
C GLU A 107 -0.22 -3.86 -7.84
N ILE A 108 -1.26 -4.65 -7.70
CA ILE A 108 -1.79 -5.51 -8.78
C ILE A 108 -3.11 -5.02 -9.36
N GLY A 109 -3.49 -3.78 -9.05
CA GLY A 109 -4.63 -3.07 -9.64
C GLY A 109 -5.74 -2.72 -8.67
N MET A 110 -5.41 -2.40 -7.42
CA MET A 110 -6.34 -1.91 -6.39
C MET A 110 -7.50 -2.87 -6.09
N LEU A 111 -7.24 -4.20 -6.16
CA LEU A 111 -8.31 -5.21 -6.04
C LEU A 111 -9.03 -5.13 -4.69
N GLY A 112 -8.28 -4.87 -3.61
CA GLY A 112 -8.86 -4.68 -2.28
C GLY A 112 -9.78 -3.45 -2.23
N ALA A 113 -9.36 -2.32 -2.79
CA ALA A 113 -10.17 -1.11 -2.83
C ALA A 113 -11.47 -1.32 -3.64
N PHE A 114 -11.43 -2.05 -4.77
CA PHE A 114 -12.64 -2.40 -5.53
C PHE A 114 -13.57 -3.35 -4.79
N ALA A 115 -13.06 -4.19 -3.91
CA ALA A 115 -13.84 -5.13 -3.11
C ALA A 115 -14.37 -4.56 -1.78
N LEU A 116 -13.95 -3.34 -1.43
CA LEU A 116 -14.27 -2.72 -0.15
C LEU A 116 -15.78 -2.48 0.01
N ASP A 117 -16.33 -2.94 1.13
CA ASP A 117 -17.68 -2.54 1.57
C ASP A 117 -17.65 -1.16 2.24
N CYS A 118 -17.87 -0.12 1.45
CA CYS A 118 -17.88 1.26 1.94
C CYS A 118 -18.95 1.54 3.02
N THR A 119 -19.92 0.65 3.23
CA THR A 119 -20.91 0.81 4.33
C THR A 119 -20.27 0.63 5.71
N LYS A 120 -19.08 0.11 5.78
CA LYS A 120 -18.29 -0.04 7.02
C LYS A 120 -17.58 1.24 7.43
N LEU A 121 -17.49 2.23 6.55
CA LEU A 121 -16.89 3.53 6.84
C LEU A 121 -17.99 4.52 7.27
N THR A 122 -17.66 5.37 8.23
CA THR A 122 -18.53 6.45 8.72
C THR A 122 -18.03 7.83 8.30
N GLY A 123 -16.75 7.97 8.06
CA GLY A 123 -16.11 9.20 7.58
C GLY A 123 -16.47 9.51 6.13
N HIS A 124 -16.50 10.81 5.81
CA HIS A 124 -16.72 11.31 4.45
C HIS A 124 -15.56 12.18 3.93
N LYS A 125 -14.50 12.30 4.73
CA LYS A 125 -13.27 13.01 4.38
C LYS A 125 -12.12 12.01 4.39
N LEU A 126 -11.55 11.76 3.22
CA LEU A 126 -10.46 10.80 3.06
C LEU A 126 -9.17 11.53 2.68
N ILE A 127 -8.10 11.15 3.37
CA ILE A 127 -6.73 11.55 3.06
C ILE A 127 -5.98 10.27 2.70
N ASN A 128 -5.62 10.14 1.41
CA ASN A 128 -4.71 9.12 0.94
C ASN A 128 -3.29 9.57 1.24
N LEU A 129 -2.51 8.71 1.91
CA LEU A 129 -1.13 9.00 2.31
C LEU A 129 -0.09 8.36 1.39
N ASP A 130 -0.56 7.70 0.34
CA ASP A 130 0.23 7.07 -0.69
C ASP A 130 0.61 8.12 -1.75
N SER A 131 1.58 8.96 -1.42
CA SER A 131 2.08 10.04 -2.27
C SER A 131 3.59 10.14 -2.17
N GLU A 132 4.26 10.25 -3.32
CA GLU A 132 5.72 10.32 -3.44
C GLU A 132 6.28 11.73 -3.19
N TYR A 133 5.44 12.77 -3.17
CA TYR A 133 5.89 14.17 -3.11
C TYR A 133 5.57 14.81 -1.77
N GLU A 134 6.60 15.00 -0.94
CA GLU A 134 6.47 15.69 0.33
C GLU A 134 5.97 17.13 0.14
N GLY A 135 5.01 17.54 0.97
CA GLY A 135 4.43 18.88 0.95
C GLY A 135 3.49 19.18 -0.22
N VAL A 136 3.15 18.19 -1.04
CA VAL A 136 2.21 18.34 -2.16
C VAL A 136 0.89 17.67 -1.84
N LEU A 137 -0.20 18.44 -1.92
CA LEU A 137 -1.57 17.93 -1.84
C LEU A 137 -2.13 17.71 -3.25
N MET A 138 -2.34 16.47 -3.64
CA MET A 138 -2.95 16.12 -4.92
C MET A 138 -4.47 15.97 -4.75
N CYS A 139 -5.24 16.74 -5.52
CA CYS A 139 -6.70 16.75 -5.46
C CYS A 139 -7.36 15.98 -6.63
N SER A 140 -6.57 15.37 -7.51
CA SER A 140 -7.05 14.61 -8.66
C SER A 140 -6.08 13.51 -9.04
N CYS A 141 -6.58 12.50 -9.73
CA CYS A 141 -5.77 11.42 -10.27
C CYS A 141 -6.12 11.16 -11.75
N ALA A 142 -5.22 10.50 -12.46
CA ALA A 142 -5.49 10.00 -13.80
C ALA A 142 -6.38 8.75 -13.73
N GLY A 143 -7.27 8.61 -14.71
CA GLY A 143 -8.01 7.37 -14.92
C GLY A 143 -7.23 6.41 -15.81
N GLY A 144 -7.45 5.10 -15.63
CA GLY A 144 -6.85 4.06 -16.44
C GLY A 144 -7.87 3.03 -16.91
N VAL A 145 -7.58 2.38 -18.02
CA VAL A 145 -8.35 1.24 -18.54
C VAL A 145 -7.41 0.12 -18.92
N ASN A 146 -7.67 -1.07 -18.39
CA ASN A 146 -6.98 -2.29 -18.77
C ASN A 146 -7.80 -3.04 -19.84
N VAL A 147 -7.23 -3.23 -21.03
CA VAL A 147 -7.84 -4.01 -22.09
C VAL A 147 -7.07 -5.31 -22.29
N ARG A 148 -7.76 -6.45 -22.16
CA ARG A 148 -7.18 -7.78 -22.40
C ARG A 148 -7.73 -8.36 -23.69
N GLY A 149 -6.86 -8.53 -24.69
CA GLY A 149 -7.17 -9.23 -25.95
C GLY A 149 -6.61 -10.65 -25.97
N LYS A 150 -7.38 -11.61 -26.48
CA LYS A 150 -6.89 -12.96 -26.79
C LYS A 150 -6.82 -13.13 -28.29
N LEU A 151 -5.60 -13.29 -28.82
CA LEU A 151 -5.38 -13.58 -30.23
C LEU A 151 -5.03 -15.06 -30.39
N PRO A 152 -5.84 -15.85 -31.11
CA PRO A 152 -5.47 -17.21 -31.43
C PRO A 152 -4.27 -17.21 -32.38
N VAL A 153 -3.25 -17.97 -32.03
CA VAL A 153 -2.02 -18.09 -32.81
C VAL A 153 -1.71 -19.56 -33.12
N SER A 154 -1.01 -19.82 -34.22
CA SER A 154 -0.44 -21.13 -34.51
C SER A 154 1.08 -21.04 -34.51
N PHE A 155 1.73 -21.99 -33.86
CA PHE A 155 3.18 -22.06 -33.79
C PHE A 155 3.71 -22.86 -35.00
N LYS A 156 4.86 -22.42 -35.52
CA LYS A 156 5.62 -23.14 -36.57
C LYS A 156 7.05 -23.34 -36.06
N GLU A 157 7.70 -24.38 -36.56
CA GLU A 157 9.14 -24.52 -36.35
C GLU A 157 9.88 -23.30 -36.91
N ALA A 158 10.74 -22.72 -36.08
CA ALA A 158 11.59 -21.62 -36.44
C ALA A 158 13.00 -22.14 -36.75
N THR A 159 13.58 -21.69 -37.85
CA THR A 159 14.98 -21.91 -38.19
C THR A 159 15.75 -20.62 -37.98
N GLY A 160 16.94 -20.71 -37.37
CA GLY A 160 17.77 -19.55 -37.04
C GLY A 160 18.41 -19.66 -35.66
N THR A 161 19.07 -18.60 -35.29
CA THR A 161 19.70 -18.48 -33.96
C THR A 161 18.74 -17.77 -33.00
N ALA A 162 18.43 -18.40 -31.86
CA ALA A 162 17.69 -17.74 -30.78
C ALA A 162 18.56 -16.66 -30.13
N VAL A 163 18.02 -15.46 -29.98
CA VAL A 163 18.65 -14.35 -29.29
C VAL A 163 17.74 -13.85 -28.18
N THR A 164 18.33 -13.47 -27.07
CA THR A 164 17.63 -12.80 -25.98
C THR A 164 18.01 -11.34 -25.99
N VAL A 165 16.99 -10.47 -26.03
CA VAL A 165 17.18 -9.02 -25.89
C VAL A 165 16.69 -8.63 -24.50
N GLN A 166 17.59 -8.06 -23.70
CA GLN A 166 17.27 -7.60 -22.35
C GLN A 166 17.48 -6.09 -22.25
N ILE A 167 16.45 -5.40 -21.77
CA ILE A 167 16.52 -3.97 -21.43
C ILE A 167 16.44 -3.88 -19.93
N LYS A 168 17.50 -3.34 -19.29
CA LYS A 168 17.59 -3.20 -17.84
C LYS A 168 18.35 -1.95 -17.44
N GLY A 169 18.26 -1.58 -16.16
CA GLY A 169 18.94 -0.42 -15.62
C GLY A 169 18.32 0.91 -16.02
N LEU A 170 17.04 0.91 -16.42
CA LEU A 170 16.26 2.12 -16.64
C LEU A 170 15.66 2.61 -15.32
N THR A 171 15.42 3.93 -15.26
CA THR A 171 14.67 4.51 -14.16
C THR A 171 13.21 4.03 -14.25
N SER A 172 12.71 3.44 -13.17
CA SER A 172 11.29 3.13 -13.06
C SER A 172 10.51 4.42 -12.73
N GLY A 173 9.25 4.44 -13.08
CA GLY A 173 8.33 5.53 -12.80
C GLY A 173 6.97 5.26 -13.40
N HIS A 174 6.02 5.99 -12.93
CA HIS A 174 4.62 5.94 -13.40
C HIS A 174 4.41 6.95 -14.52
#